data_58ef94cd53e95da72690aadd206e7b4e
#
_entry.id   58ef94cd53e95da72690aadd206e7b4e
#
_cell.length_a   1.000
_cell.length_b   1.000
_cell.length_c   1.000
_cell.angle_alpha   90.00
_cell.angle_beta   90.00
_cell.angle_gamma   90.00
#
_symmetry.space_group_name_H-M   'P 1'
#
loop_
_entity.id
_entity.type
_entity.pdbx_description
1 polymer ?
#
loop_
_entity_poly.entity_id
_entity_poly.type
_entity_poly.pdbx_seq_one_letter_code
_entity_poly.pdbx_strand_id
1 'polypeptide(L)'
;MVVFKGRVIDGNGGTPIEEGLVAVDGNKILYVGEAAGFQYPQDAEVITVPNGTIMPGFIEGHCHLGLGDDYLKIFREHTYNAVCRTVKQMETLLECGFTSMRECGGLTNYLKPSWSQGVISGPRIFSAGRSITQSGGHADPIKYYPIEFSKNPERVFAGIIADGVPEVQHAARLQFREGADFLKVMLSPGTACQARSLMPAEYSDEELNALVEEANNFGSYVCVHAHSNLAIKMALRCGIKSIEHGSYLQPEDAERMAKQGTILTPTFATNERSYRNMERLAPWQREKVAQSHEHRAASARMAHEAGVTIGYGCDFGGGEITPFDLNGMEFELLVTRAGLTPMEAIMAATKTNSKLILSEDTLGTLEAGKLADVVVAAGNPLEDISILGIKDNIKVVMQNGIIKKNLLVNQ
;
A
#
# COMPACT_ATOMS: atom_id res chain seq x y z
N MET A 1 -18.90 23.15 9.44
CA MET A 1 -17.42 23.30 9.49
C MET A 1 -16.85 22.47 10.64
N VAL A 2 -15.77 21.73 10.42
CA VAL A 2 -15.01 21.01 11.47
C VAL A 2 -13.64 21.65 11.59
N VAL A 3 -13.16 21.86 12.81
CA VAL A 3 -11.86 22.50 13.08
C VAL A 3 -11.06 21.63 14.04
N PHE A 4 -9.89 21.19 13.60
CA PHE A 4 -8.91 20.49 14.45
C PHE A 4 -7.89 21.49 14.97
N LYS A 5 -7.57 21.45 16.28
CA LYS A 5 -6.58 22.33 16.93
C LYS A 5 -5.56 21.52 17.72
N GLY A 6 -4.30 21.71 17.43
CA GLY A 6 -3.17 21.04 18.07
C GLY A 6 -1.94 21.03 17.18
N ARG A 7 -0.94 20.18 17.50
CA ARG A 7 0.22 19.99 16.62
C ARG A 7 -0.21 19.46 15.26
N VAL A 8 0.29 20.07 14.17
CA VAL A 8 0.01 19.67 12.80
C VAL A 8 1.31 19.26 12.09
N ILE A 9 1.31 18.07 11.51
CA ILE A 9 2.27 17.63 10.50
C ILE A 9 1.51 17.58 9.17
N ASP A 10 1.82 18.51 8.27
CA ASP A 10 1.07 18.70 7.02
C ASP A 10 1.38 17.64 5.94
N GLY A 11 2.42 16.81 6.14
CA GLY A 11 2.88 15.80 5.18
C GLY A 11 3.85 16.33 4.13
N ASN A 12 4.25 17.61 4.18
CA ASN A 12 5.20 18.18 3.22
C ASN A 12 6.67 18.03 3.62
N GLY A 13 6.93 17.57 4.84
CA GLY A 13 8.30 17.36 5.35
C GLY A 13 8.90 18.61 6.02
N GLY A 14 8.10 19.66 6.23
CA GLY A 14 8.47 20.85 6.97
C GLY A 14 8.44 20.67 8.49
N THR A 15 8.80 21.75 9.22
CA THR A 15 8.68 21.80 10.68
C THR A 15 7.19 21.70 11.08
N PRO A 16 6.82 20.87 12.07
CA PRO A 16 5.46 20.82 12.59
C PRO A 16 4.97 22.18 13.10
N ILE A 17 3.68 22.44 12.95
CA ILE A 17 3.01 23.62 13.50
C ILE A 17 2.49 23.26 14.87
N GLU A 18 3.15 23.70 15.95
CA GLU A 18 2.85 23.28 17.31
C GLU A 18 1.46 23.75 17.79
N GLU A 19 1.09 25.01 17.52
CA GLU A 19 -0.23 25.57 17.78
C GLU A 19 -1.03 25.70 16.48
N GLY A 20 -1.14 24.57 15.78
CA GLY A 20 -1.74 24.51 14.45
C GLY A 20 -3.26 24.36 14.46
N LEU A 21 -3.82 24.63 13.27
CA LEU A 21 -5.23 24.47 12.98
C LEU A 21 -5.42 23.90 11.60
N VAL A 22 -6.34 22.93 11.50
CA VAL A 22 -6.87 22.44 10.23
C VAL A 22 -8.37 22.68 10.22
N ALA A 23 -8.84 23.52 9.28
CA ALA A 23 -10.27 23.78 9.08
C ALA A 23 -10.79 23.02 7.86
N VAL A 24 -11.92 22.35 8.03
CA VAL A 24 -12.59 21.55 6.99
C VAL A 24 -13.99 22.06 6.76
N ASP A 25 -14.34 22.28 5.49
CA ASP A 25 -15.70 22.62 5.06
C ASP A 25 -16.18 21.64 3.98
N GLY A 26 -17.31 20.99 4.26
CA GLY A 26 -17.77 19.87 3.44
C GLY A 26 -16.70 18.77 3.36
N ASN A 27 -16.25 18.45 2.16
CA ASN A 27 -15.22 17.41 1.94
C ASN A 27 -13.83 17.98 1.63
N LYS A 28 -13.62 19.30 1.87
CA LYS A 28 -12.37 19.98 1.52
C LYS A 28 -11.69 20.58 2.73
N ILE A 29 -10.37 20.56 2.71
CA ILE A 29 -9.54 21.35 3.60
C ILE A 29 -9.65 22.80 3.16
N LEU A 30 -10.03 23.68 4.08
CA LEU A 30 -10.15 25.12 3.84
C LEU A 30 -8.89 25.87 4.26
N TYR A 31 -8.28 25.45 5.39
CA TYR A 31 -7.10 26.11 5.95
C TYR A 31 -6.22 25.11 6.70
N VAL A 32 -4.93 25.31 6.59
CA VAL A 32 -3.90 24.66 7.43
C VAL A 32 -2.85 25.70 7.78
N GLY A 33 -2.54 25.86 9.05
CA GLY A 33 -1.56 26.85 9.52
C GLY A 33 -1.65 27.11 11.01
N GLU A 34 -1.03 28.21 11.47
CA GLU A 34 -1.13 28.66 12.86
C GLU A 34 -2.57 28.97 13.25
N ALA A 35 -2.99 28.55 14.43
CA ALA A 35 -4.37 28.76 14.90
C ALA A 35 -4.76 30.24 14.99
N ALA A 36 -3.83 31.14 15.29
CA ALA A 36 -4.04 32.57 15.32
C ALA A 36 -4.35 33.18 13.94
N GLY A 37 -4.00 32.48 12.86
CA GLY A 37 -4.17 32.94 11.46
C GLY A 37 -5.57 32.72 10.89
N PHE A 38 -6.48 32.05 11.60
CA PHE A 38 -7.78 31.66 11.05
C PHE A 38 -8.95 31.91 12.03
N GLN A 39 -9.97 32.58 11.55
CA GLN A 39 -11.24 32.77 12.28
C GLN A 39 -12.31 31.85 11.69
N TYR A 40 -13.02 31.16 12.55
CA TYR A 40 -14.10 30.25 12.16
C TYR A 40 -15.41 30.61 12.84
N PRO A 41 -16.58 30.18 12.30
CA PRO A 41 -17.91 30.45 12.87
C PRO A 41 -18.06 29.86 14.29
N GLN A 42 -18.88 30.52 15.12
CA GLN A 42 -19.12 30.07 16.52
C GLN A 42 -19.79 28.69 16.60
N ASP A 43 -20.51 28.28 15.57
CA ASP A 43 -21.19 26.99 15.46
C ASP A 43 -20.30 25.90 14.82
N ALA A 44 -19.01 26.19 14.55
CA ALA A 44 -18.08 25.16 14.09
C ALA A 44 -17.84 24.09 15.16
N GLU A 45 -17.83 22.83 14.72
CA GLU A 45 -17.40 21.70 15.56
C GLU A 45 -15.87 21.78 15.76
N VAL A 46 -15.44 22.02 17.00
CA VAL A 46 -14.02 22.15 17.33
C VAL A 46 -13.53 20.90 18.04
N ILE A 47 -12.57 20.21 17.43
CA ILE A 47 -11.87 19.05 17.99
C ILE A 47 -10.50 19.50 18.48
N THR A 48 -10.35 19.67 19.77
CA THR A 48 -9.04 19.97 20.38
C THR A 48 -8.25 18.66 20.57
N VAL A 49 -6.99 18.69 20.21
CA VAL A 49 -6.07 17.53 20.23
C VAL A 49 -4.96 17.77 21.26
N PRO A 50 -5.26 17.60 22.57
CA PRO A 50 -4.25 17.78 23.59
C PRO A 50 -3.22 16.66 23.52
N ASN A 51 -1.93 17.02 23.50
CA ASN A 51 -0.81 16.06 23.47
C ASN A 51 -0.88 15.04 22.30
N GLY A 52 -1.52 15.40 21.18
CA GLY A 52 -1.61 14.57 20.00
C GLY A 52 -1.13 15.30 18.74
N THR A 53 -1.16 14.61 17.61
CA THR A 53 -0.70 15.15 16.33
C THR A 53 -1.75 14.94 15.24
N ILE A 54 -2.05 15.99 14.49
CA ILE A 54 -2.95 16.03 13.35
C ILE A 54 -2.11 15.82 12.09
N MET A 55 -2.49 14.85 11.26
CA MET A 55 -1.75 14.43 10.07
C MET A 55 -2.70 14.18 8.90
N PRO A 56 -2.18 14.11 7.65
CA PRO A 56 -2.97 13.61 6.52
C PRO A 56 -3.43 12.17 6.77
N GLY A 57 -4.56 11.78 6.21
CA GLY A 57 -4.97 10.38 6.14
C GLY A 57 -3.90 9.52 5.49
N PHE A 58 -3.59 8.38 6.11
CA PHE A 58 -2.58 7.46 5.60
C PHE A 58 -3.08 6.73 4.35
N ILE A 59 -2.16 6.37 3.48
CA ILE A 59 -2.39 5.62 2.25
C ILE A 59 -1.61 4.31 2.36
N GLU A 60 -2.30 3.17 2.45
CA GLU A 60 -1.68 1.86 2.34
C GLU A 60 -1.29 1.62 0.88
N GLY A 61 0.00 1.47 0.60
CA GLY A 61 0.52 1.37 -0.77
C GLY A 61 0.65 -0.05 -1.30
N HIS A 62 0.46 -1.09 -0.47
CA HIS A 62 0.58 -2.48 -0.91
C HIS A 62 -0.16 -3.45 0.03
N CYS A 63 -1.33 -3.89 -0.37
CA CYS A 63 -2.10 -4.87 0.38
C CYS A 63 -2.83 -5.86 -0.54
N HIS A 64 -3.37 -6.94 0.08
CA HIS A 64 -4.10 -8.02 -0.58
C HIS A 64 -5.31 -8.42 0.28
N LEU A 65 -6.37 -7.60 0.29
CA LEU A 65 -7.50 -7.84 1.16
C LEU A 65 -8.24 -9.14 0.81
N GLY A 66 -8.67 -9.86 1.84
CA GLY A 66 -9.41 -11.10 1.68
C GLY A 66 -8.56 -12.34 1.39
N LEU A 67 -7.26 -12.18 1.12
CA LEU A 67 -6.38 -13.30 0.73
C LEU A 67 -6.11 -14.27 1.90
N GLY A 68 -5.82 -13.75 3.11
CA GLY A 68 -5.43 -14.56 4.26
C GLY A 68 -3.99 -15.08 4.18
N ASP A 69 -3.61 -15.95 5.12
CA ASP A 69 -2.27 -16.57 5.14
C ASP A 69 -2.19 -17.84 4.27
N ASP A 70 -3.33 -18.43 3.91
CA ASP A 70 -3.42 -19.62 3.06
C ASP A 70 -4.07 -19.27 1.72
N TYR A 71 -3.24 -19.11 0.68
CA TYR A 71 -3.71 -18.85 -0.68
C TYR A 71 -4.70 -19.89 -1.20
N LEU A 72 -4.60 -21.15 -0.76
CA LEU A 72 -5.49 -22.21 -1.22
C LEU A 72 -6.87 -22.15 -0.55
N LYS A 73 -7.00 -21.43 0.56
CA LYS A 73 -8.28 -21.26 1.24
C LYS A 73 -9.34 -20.64 0.34
N ILE A 74 -8.96 -19.63 -0.45
CA ILE A 74 -9.86 -18.95 -1.39
C ILE A 74 -10.46 -19.88 -2.46
N PHE A 75 -9.77 -20.99 -2.78
CA PHE A 75 -10.29 -22.01 -3.70
C PHE A 75 -11.19 -23.02 -3.02
N ARG A 76 -11.24 -23.05 -1.69
CA ARG A 76 -12.03 -24.00 -0.88
C ARG A 76 -13.26 -23.36 -0.24
N GLU A 77 -13.37 -22.05 -0.28
CA GLU A 77 -14.51 -21.31 0.28
C GLU A 77 -15.36 -20.66 -0.82
N HIS A 78 -16.58 -20.31 -0.47
CA HIS A 78 -17.46 -19.54 -1.35
C HIS A 78 -16.99 -18.09 -1.42
N THR A 79 -16.99 -17.49 -2.61
CA THR A 79 -16.54 -16.11 -2.86
C THR A 79 -17.18 -15.09 -1.92
N TYR A 80 -18.45 -15.28 -1.53
CA TYR A 80 -19.13 -14.37 -0.58
C TYR A 80 -18.48 -14.34 0.80
N ASN A 81 -17.88 -15.43 1.28
CA ASN A 81 -17.14 -15.43 2.55
C ASN A 81 -15.88 -14.58 2.43
N ALA A 82 -15.17 -14.68 1.30
CA ALA A 82 -14.01 -13.84 1.03
C ALA A 82 -14.40 -12.35 0.95
N VAL A 83 -15.51 -12.01 0.28
CA VAL A 83 -16.03 -10.62 0.21
C VAL A 83 -16.37 -10.08 1.60
N CYS A 84 -17.11 -10.84 2.44
CA CYS A 84 -17.44 -10.42 3.80
C CYS A 84 -16.18 -10.16 4.64
N ARG A 85 -15.18 -11.04 4.51
CA ARG A 85 -13.88 -10.88 5.17
C ARG A 85 -13.15 -9.63 4.67
N THR A 86 -13.14 -9.39 3.36
CA THR A 86 -12.54 -8.20 2.74
C THR A 86 -13.16 -6.92 3.30
N VAL A 87 -14.49 -6.83 3.37
CA VAL A 87 -15.20 -5.65 3.92
C VAL A 87 -14.79 -5.42 5.37
N LYS A 88 -14.73 -6.48 6.20
CA LYS A 88 -14.30 -6.34 7.60
C LYS A 88 -12.84 -5.89 7.74
N GLN A 89 -11.97 -6.34 6.85
CA GLN A 89 -10.57 -5.91 6.81
C GLN A 89 -10.43 -4.44 6.36
N MET A 90 -11.28 -3.99 5.42
CA MET A 90 -11.35 -2.58 5.03
C MET A 90 -11.75 -1.68 6.22
N GLU A 91 -12.75 -2.07 7.01
CA GLU A 91 -13.12 -1.33 8.21
C GLU A 91 -11.96 -1.23 9.20
N THR A 92 -11.27 -2.36 9.44
CA THR A 92 -10.11 -2.40 10.34
C THR A 92 -8.99 -1.47 9.86
N LEU A 93 -8.70 -1.47 8.57
CA LEU A 93 -7.67 -0.63 7.97
C LEU A 93 -8.01 0.87 8.11
N LEU A 94 -9.27 1.24 7.91
CA LEU A 94 -9.75 2.61 8.13
C LEU A 94 -9.60 3.03 9.60
N GLU A 95 -9.94 2.15 10.55
CA GLU A 95 -9.77 2.41 12.00
C GLU A 95 -8.29 2.61 12.40
N CYS A 96 -7.34 2.06 11.63
CA CYS A 96 -5.91 2.30 11.79
C CYS A 96 -5.41 3.60 11.15
N GLY A 97 -6.30 4.43 10.58
CA GLY A 97 -5.96 5.73 10.01
C GLY A 97 -5.68 5.70 8.50
N PHE A 98 -5.78 4.54 7.84
CA PHE A 98 -5.59 4.44 6.40
C PHE A 98 -6.89 4.82 5.68
N THR A 99 -6.94 6.04 5.14
CA THR A 99 -8.12 6.58 4.44
C THR A 99 -8.15 6.22 2.95
N SER A 100 -7.03 5.78 2.40
CA SER A 100 -6.90 5.24 1.04
C SER A 100 -6.02 4.00 1.04
N MET A 101 -6.20 3.12 0.05
CA MET A 101 -5.39 1.93 -0.13
C MET A 101 -5.12 1.63 -1.60
N ARG A 102 -3.95 1.08 -1.88
CA ARG A 102 -3.54 0.52 -3.17
C ARG A 102 -3.45 -1.01 -3.05
N GLU A 103 -4.48 -1.70 -3.52
CA GLU A 103 -4.50 -3.15 -3.53
C GLU A 103 -3.74 -3.70 -4.74
N CYS A 104 -2.67 -4.44 -4.48
CA CYS A 104 -1.77 -4.99 -5.48
C CYS A 104 -2.14 -6.41 -5.95
N GLY A 105 -3.41 -6.74 -5.90
CA GLY A 105 -4.00 -8.01 -6.31
C GLY A 105 -5.07 -8.45 -5.34
N GLY A 106 -6.30 -8.56 -5.80
CA GLY A 106 -7.46 -8.92 -4.97
C GLY A 106 -8.78 -8.64 -5.65
N LEU A 107 -9.82 -8.41 -4.87
CA LEU A 107 -11.20 -8.26 -5.32
C LEU A 107 -11.76 -6.84 -5.21
N THR A 108 -11.02 -5.91 -4.65
CA THR A 108 -11.61 -4.64 -4.23
C THR A 108 -12.00 -3.75 -5.40
N ASN A 109 -11.47 -3.98 -6.62
CA ASN A 109 -11.96 -3.32 -7.83
C ASN A 109 -13.46 -3.51 -8.03
N TYR A 110 -14.01 -4.69 -7.70
CA TYR A 110 -15.45 -4.98 -7.78
C TYR A 110 -16.25 -4.36 -6.63
N LEU A 111 -15.59 -3.96 -5.53
CA LEU A 111 -16.21 -3.32 -4.38
C LEU A 111 -16.29 -1.79 -4.50
N LYS A 112 -15.59 -1.19 -5.47
CA LYS A 112 -15.60 0.28 -5.69
C LYS A 112 -17.00 0.88 -5.78
N PRO A 113 -17.96 0.29 -6.54
CA PRO A 113 -19.33 0.84 -6.59
C PRO A 113 -20.03 0.83 -5.23
N SER A 114 -19.89 -0.26 -4.46
CA SER A 114 -20.49 -0.35 -3.12
C SER A 114 -19.85 0.62 -2.13
N TRP A 115 -18.52 0.81 -2.22
CA TRP A 115 -17.82 1.81 -1.42
C TRP A 115 -18.25 3.25 -1.79
N SER A 116 -18.30 3.58 -3.08
CA SER A 116 -18.69 4.94 -3.54
C SER A 116 -20.13 5.31 -3.20
N GLN A 117 -21.02 4.32 -3.10
CA GLN A 117 -22.41 4.49 -2.67
C GLN A 117 -22.58 4.49 -1.15
N GLY A 118 -21.50 4.29 -0.38
CA GLY A 118 -21.55 4.20 1.08
C GLY A 118 -22.19 2.93 1.64
N VAL A 119 -22.39 1.90 0.82
CA VAL A 119 -22.94 0.60 1.26
C VAL A 119 -21.95 -0.14 2.15
N ILE A 120 -20.64 0.01 1.87
CA ILE A 120 -19.56 -0.53 2.69
C ILE A 120 -18.64 0.59 3.16
N SER A 121 -18.03 0.41 4.34
CA SER A 121 -17.06 1.33 4.92
C SER A 121 -15.63 0.80 4.72
N GLY A 122 -14.67 1.72 4.61
CA GLY A 122 -13.25 1.38 4.46
C GLY A 122 -12.46 2.47 3.75
N PRO A 123 -11.17 2.26 3.50
CA PRO A 123 -10.34 3.17 2.70
C PRO A 123 -10.87 3.35 1.29
N ARG A 124 -10.56 4.50 0.67
CA ARG A 124 -10.77 4.72 -0.77
C ARG A 124 -9.94 3.71 -1.55
N ILE A 125 -10.57 3.06 -2.53
CA ILE A 125 -10.03 1.90 -3.22
C ILE A 125 -9.29 2.31 -4.50
N PHE A 126 -8.01 1.96 -4.58
CA PHE A 126 -7.21 1.92 -5.81
C PHE A 126 -6.70 0.49 -5.97
N SER A 127 -7.10 -0.20 -7.03
CA SER A 127 -6.87 -1.64 -7.16
C SER A 127 -6.28 -1.99 -8.53
N ALA A 128 -5.32 -2.93 -8.54
CA ALA A 128 -4.82 -3.56 -9.76
C ALA A 128 -5.77 -4.62 -10.33
N GLY A 129 -6.81 -4.98 -9.57
CA GLY A 129 -7.55 -6.20 -9.86
C GLY A 129 -6.68 -7.43 -9.63
N ARG A 130 -6.70 -8.39 -10.55
CA ARG A 130 -5.85 -9.60 -10.46
C ARG A 130 -4.43 -9.31 -10.92
N SER A 131 -3.45 -9.85 -10.21
CA SER A 131 -2.04 -9.76 -10.62
C SER A 131 -1.80 -10.54 -11.91
N ILE A 132 -0.98 -10.02 -12.82
CA ILE A 132 -0.59 -10.68 -14.07
C ILE A 132 0.68 -11.49 -13.83
N THR A 133 0.68 -12.77 -14.20
CA THR A 133 1.78 -13.71 -13.98
C THR A 133 1.94 -14.66 -15.18
N GLN A 134 3.15 -15.14 -15.42
CA GLN A 134 3.37 -16.21 -16.39
C GLN A 134 2.93 -17.58 -15.85
N SER A 135 2.80 -18.58 -16.73
CA SER A 135 2.61 -19.99 -16.34
C SER A 135 3.70 -20.44 -15.36
N GLY A 136 3.30 -20.96 -14.22
CA GLY A 136 4.21 -21.35 -13.12
C GLY A 136 4.87 -20.19 -12.38
N GLY A 137 4.48 -18.94 -12.65
CA GLY A 137 4.95 -17.74 -11.99
C GLY A 137 4.44 -17.57 -10.55
N HIS A 138 4.77 -16.42 -9.93
CA HIS A 138 4.49 -16.19 -8.51
C HIS A 138 3.00 -16.23 -8.16
N ALA A 139 2.15 -15.64 -8.99
CA ALA A 139 0.70 -15.60 -8.78
C ALA A 139 -0.06 -16.75 -9.48
N ASP A 140 0.63 -17.78 -9.94
CA ASP A 140 0.03 -19.05 -10.34
C ASP A 140 0.01 -20.02 -9.13
N PRO A 141 -1.06 -20.02 -8.33
CA PRO A 141 -1.03 -20.66 -7.01
C PRO A 141 -1.20 -22.18 -7.07
N ILE A 142 -1.67 -22.72 -8.21
CA ILE A 142 -2.07 -24.14 -8.33
C ILE A 142 -1.11 -24.86 -9.27
N LYS A 143 0.20 -24.68 -9.06
CA LYS A 143 1.23 -25.51 -9.71
C LYS A 143 0.91 -26.98 -9.45
N TYR A 144 1.17 -27.84 -10.42
CA TYR A 144 0.89 -29.28 -10.40
C TYR A 144 -0.57 -29.69 -10.64
N TYR A 145 -1.50 -28.77 -10.83
CA TYR A 145 -2.85 -29.07 -11.31
C TYR A 145 -2.99 -28.67 -12.79
N PRO A 146 -3.98 -29.20 -13.50
CA PRO A 146 -4.27 -28.75 -14.87
C PRO A 146 -4.50 -27.24 -14.92
N ILE A 147 -3.92 -26.57 -15.93
CA ILE A 147 -3.91 -25.10 -16.06
C ILE A 147 -5.31 -24.48 -16.07
N GLU A 148 -6.29 -25.23 -16.48
CA GLU A 148 -7.70 -24.83 -16.52
C GLU A 148 -8.24 -24.43 -15.13
N PHE A 149 -7.67 -25.01 -14.06
CA PHE A 149 -8.03 -24.61 -12.70
C PHE A 149 -7.54 -23.20 -12.36
N SER A 150 -6.35 -22.83 -12.82
CA SER A 150 -5.78 -21.49 -12.60
C SER A 150 -6.40 -20.45 -13.53
N LYS A 151 -6.85 -20.85 -14.72
CA LYS A 151 -7.50 -19.96 -15.70
C LYS A 151 -9.01 -19.79 -15.48
N ASN A 152 -9.60 -20.39 -14.43
CA ASN A 152 -11.04 -20.26 -14.16
C ASN A 152 -11.40 -18.82 -13.76
N PRO A 153 -12.21 -18.09 -14.55
CA PRO A 153 -12.58 -16.70 -14.30
C PRO A 153 -13.45 -16.49 -13.05
N GLU A 154 -14.10 -17.54 -12.54
CA GLU A 154 -14.88 -17.47 -11.29
C GLU A 154 -13.99 -17.41 -10.03
N ARG A 155 -12.68 -17.63 -10.17
CA ARG A 155 -11.72 -17.63 -9.06
C ARG A 155 -10.95 -16.32 -9.02
N VAL A 156 -11.60 -15.31 -8.54
CA VAL A 156 -11.23 -13.89 -8.67
C VAL A 156 -9.94 -13.51 -7.95
N PHE A 157 -9.48 -14.29 -6.96
CA PHE A 157 -8.20 -14.02 -6.26
C PHE A 157 -6.97 -14.63 -6.96
N ALA A 158 -7.17 -15.52 -7.92
CA ALA A 158 -6.05 -16.04 -8.68
C ALA A 158 -5.47 -14.95 -9.58
N GLY A 159 -4.16 -15.03 -9.82
CA GLY A 159 -3.55 -14.21 -10.86
C GLY A 159 -4.15 -14.50 -12.25
N ILE A 160 -3.97 -13.59 -13.19
CA ILE A 160 -4.19 -13.87 -14.61
C ILE A 160 -2.89 -14.47 -15.15
N ILE A 161 -2.98 -15.71 -15.66
CA ILE A 161 -1.88 -16.34 -16.35
C ILE A 161 -1.90 -15.88 -17.80
N ALA A 162 -0.81 -15.28 -18.25
CA ALA A 162 -0.63 -14.77 -19.60
C ALA A 162 0.82 -14.99 -20.06
N ASP A 163 1.01 -15.66 -21.18
CA ASP A 163 2.30 -15.98 -21.77
C ASP A 163 2.40 -15.39 -23.18
N GLY A 164 3.47 -14.68 -23.45
CA GLY A 164 3.71 -14.00 -24.73
C GLY A 164 2.94 -12.67 -24.87
N VAL A 165 3.44 -11.80 -25.76
CA VAL A 165 2.93 -10.43 -25.96
C VAL A 165 1.41 -10.36 -26.19
N PRO A 166 0.78 -11.19 -27.02
CA PRO A 166 -0.67 -11.09 -27.21
C PRO A 166 -1.50 -11.38 -25.96
N GLU A 167 -1.09 -12.36 -25.14
CA GLU A 167 -1.84 -12.71 -23.93
C GLU A 167 -1.65 -11.65 -22.85
N VAL A 168 -0.46 -11.10 -22.65
CA VAL A 168 -0.23 -10.04 -21.66
C VAL A 168 -0.96 -8.75 -22.02
N GLN A 169 -1.05 -8.39 -23.32
CA GLN A 169 -1.88 -7.27 -23.78
C GLN A 169 -3.36 -7.50 -23.51
N HIS A 170 -3.85 -8.71 -23.79
CA HIS A 170 -5.24 -9.08 -23.48
C HIS A 170 -5.52 -8.99 -21.99
N ALA A 171 -4.62 -9.53 -21.15
CA ALA A 171 -4.73 -9.48 -19.69
C ALA A 171 -4.76 -8.04 -19.18
N ALA A 172 -3.88 -7.16 -19.66
CA ALA A 172 -3.87 -5.75 -19.29
C ALA A 172 -5.20 -5.05 -19.61
N ARG A 173 -5.70 -5.20 -20.85
CA ARG A 173 -6.98 -4.64 -21.29
C ARG A 173 -8.16 -5.17 -20.47
N LEU A 174 -8.13 -6.45 -20.11
CA LEU A 174 -9.15 -7.06 -19.27
C LEU A 174 -9.17 -6.46 -17.87
N GLN A 175 -7.99 -6.23 -17.24
CA GLN A 175 -7.93 -5.60 -15.92
C GLN A 175 -8.51 -4.18 -15.95
N PHE A 176 -8.13 -3.34 -16.92
CA PHE A 176 -8.70 -2.00 -17.05
C PHE A 176 -10.21 -2.03 -17.33
N ARG A 177 -10.68 -2.96 -18.18
CA ARG A 177 -12.12 -3.18 -18.39
C ARG A 177 -12.85 -3.53 -17.09
N GLU A 178 -12.22 -4.28 -16.20
CA GLU A 178 -12.76 -4.69 -14.89
C GLU A 178 -12.59 -3.62 -13.81
N GLY A 179 -12.09 -2.43 -14.16
CA GLY A 179 -12.00 -1.27 -13.27
C GLY A 179 -10.70 -1.15 -12.47
N ALA A 180 -9.62 -1.81 -12.93
CA ALA A 180 -8.30 -1.59 -12.34
C ALA A 180 -7.83 -0.14 -12.57
N ASP A 181 -7.11 0.41 -11.58
CA ASP A 181 -6.49 1.75 -11.67
C ASP A 181 -5.06 1.69 -12.20
N PHE A 182 -4.40 0.54 -12.05
CA PHE A 182 -3.03 0.27 -12.48
C PHE A 182 -2.85 -1.23 -12.70
N LEU A 183 -1.71 -1.66 -13.23
CA LEU A 183 -1.40 -3.08 -13.40
C LEU A 183 -0.39 -3.56 -12.35
N LYS A 184 -0.60 -4.75 -11.79
CA LYS A 184 0.38 -5.48 -10.98
C LYS A 184 0.90 -6.68 -11.75
N VAL A 185 2.23 -6.77 -11.87
CA VAL A 185 2.92 -7.83 -12.62
C VAL A 185 3.92 -8.54 -11.72
N MET A 186 4.00 -9.86 -11.83
CA MET A 186 4.98 -10.67 -11.11
C MET A 186 6.21 -10.85 -11.98
N LEU A 187 7.36 -10.30 -11.56
CA LEU A 187 8.62 -10.39 -12.30
C LEU A 187 9.65 -11.33 -11.67
N SER A 188 9.36 -11.87 -10.48
CA SER A 188 10.19 -12.89 -9.85
C SER A 188 9.34 -13.78 -8.96
N PRO A 189 9.83 -14.99 -8.60
CA PRO A 189 9.22 -15.77 -7.55
C PRO A 189 9.20 -15.02 -6.21
N GLY A 190 8.18 -15.26 -5.39
CA GLY A 190 8.05 -14.71 -4.05
C GLY A 190 8.24 -15.75 -2.94
N THR A 191 8.24 -15.30 -1.68
CA THR A 191 8.35 -16.17 -0.51
C THR A 191 7.15 -17.11 -0.36
N ALA A 192 5.99 -16.70 -0.85
CA ALA A 192 4.73 -17.45 -0.72
C ALA A 192 4.45 -18.45 -1.85
N CYS A 193 5.28 -18.53 -2.90
CA CYS A 193 5.11 -19.52 -3.95
C CYS A 193 6.11 -20.69 -3.82
N GLN A 194 5.77 -21.85 -4.40
CA GLN A 194 6.61 -23.06 -4.34
C GLN A 194 7.81 -23.04 -5.31
N ALA A 195 8.29 -21.87 -5.71
CA ALA A 195 9.52 -21.76 -6.48
C ALA A 195 10.73 -22.15 -5.63
N ARG A 196 11.74 -22.74 -6.30
CA ARG A 196 12.97 -23.19 -5.66
C ARG A 196 13.82 -22.04 -5.10
N SER A 197 13.75 -20.86 -5.73
CA SER A 197 14.59 -19.71 -5.40
C SER A 197 13.85 -18.41 -5.73
N LEU A 198 14.29 -17.29 -5.12
CA LEU A 198 13.84 -15.93 -5.43
C LEU A 198 14.60 -15.30 -6.63
N MET A 199 15.63 -15.97 -7.15
CA MET A 199 16.60 -15.40 -8.10
C MET A 199 16.16 -15.34 -9.56
N PRO A 200 15.29 -16.23 -10.08
CA PRO A 200 14.83 -16.11 -11.46
C PRO A 200 14.10 -14.79 -11.73
N ALA A 201 14.14 -14.35 -12.99
CA ALA A 201 13.17 -13.40 -13.53
C ALA A 201 12.01 -14.17 -14.18
N GLU A 202 10.82 -13.60 -14.11
CA GLU A 202 9.63 -14.02 -14.85
C GLU A 202 9.41 -13.01 -15.98
N TYR A 203 8.85 -13.45 -17.12
CA TYR A 203 8.66 -12.62 -18.32
C TYR A 203 9.95 -12.24 -19.09
N SER A 204 9.76 -11.78 -20.30
CA SER A 204 10.77 -11.15 -21.16
C SER A 204 10.62 -9.62 -21.16
N ASP A 205 11.63 -8.91 -21.67
CA ASP A 205 11.56 -7.46 -21.84
C ASP A 205 10.42 -7.07 -22.82
N GLU A 206 10.15 -7.88 -23.85
CA GLU A 206 9.07 -7.63 -24.83
C GLU A 206 7.69 -7.72 -24.20
N GLU A 207 7.45 -8.73 -23.35
CA GLU A 207 6.18 -8.89 -22.64
C GLU A 207 5.96 -7.75 -21.65
N LEU A 208 7.00 -7.38 -20.88
CA LEU A 208 6.91 -6.30 -19.92
C LEU A 208 6.70 -4.93 -20.59
N ASN A 209 7.39 -4.67 -21.72
CA ASN A 209 7.18 -3.44 -22.49
C ASN A 209 5.74 -3.36 -23.04
N ALA A 210 5.18 -4.48 -23.50
CA ALA A 210 3.78 -4.51 -23.95
C ALA A 210 2.80 -4.17 -22.84
N LEU A 211 3.03 -4.64 -21.59
CA LEU A 211 2.23 -4.27 -20.41
C LEU A 211 2.36 -2.79 -20.08
N VAL A 212 3.58 -2.24 -20.14
CA VAL A 212 3.84 -0.81 -19.91
C VAL A 212 3.15 0.06 -20.95
N GLU A 213 3.20 -0.33 -22.23
CA GLU A 213 2.51 0.36 -23.32
C GLU A 213 1.00 0.38 -23.10
N GLU A 214 0.39 -0.77 -22.77
CA GLU A 214 -1.06 -0.83 -22.49
C GLU A 214 -1.41 0.05 -21.29
N ALA A 215 -0.64 0.02 -20.20
CA ALA A 215 -0.91 0.87 -19.03
C ALA A 215 -0.82 2.36 -19.39
N ASN A 216 0.19 2.78 -20.15
CA ASN A 216 0.34 4.15 -20.63
C ASN A 216 -0.83 4.61 -21.51
N ASN A 217 -1.34 3.72 -22.39
CA ASN A 217 -2.51 4.00 -23.24
C ASN A 217 -3.78 4.27 -22.41
N PHE A 218 -3.87 3.70 -21.21
CA PHE A 218 -4.94 3.97 -20.23
C PHE A 218 -4.64 5.14 -19.27
N GLY A 219 -3.53 5.87 -19.46
CA GLY A 219 -3.11 6.95 -18.55
C GLY A 219 -2.71 6.44 -17.16
N SER A 220 -2.22 5.20 -17.09
CA SER A 220 -1.89 4.49 -15.87
C SER A 220 -0.42 4.00 -15.87
N TYR A 221 -0.10 3.03 -15.02
CA TYR A 221 1.27 2.52 -14.88
C TYR A 221 1.28 1.04 -14.49
N VAL A 222 2.48 0.45 -14.54
CA VAL A 222 2.74 -0.91 -14.05
C VAL A 222 3.54 -0.83 -12.76
N CYS A 223 3.11 -1.57 -11.71
CA CYS A 223 3.93 -1.90 -10.57
C CYS A 223 4.32 -3.39 -10.60
N VAL A 224 5.48 -3.71 -10.07
CA VAL A 224 6.03 -5.07 -10.19
C VAL A 224 6.46 -5.65 -8.85
N HIS A 225 6.10 -6.93 -8.64
CA HIS A 225 6.74 -7.76 -7.63
C HIS A 225 8.13 -8.16 -8.14
N ALA A 226 9.19 -7.74 -7.47
CA ALA A 226 10.55 -8.06 -7.87
C ALA A 226 11.47 -8.25 -6.66
N HIS A 227 11.93 -9.48 -6.43
CA HIS A 227 12.98 -9.77 -5.46
C HIS A 227 14.35 -9.80 -6.11
N SER A 228 14.51 -10.56 -7.20
CA SER A 228 15.80 -10.80 -7.83
C SER A 228 16.37 -9.54 -8.50
N ASN A 229 17.71 -9.45 -8.52
CA ASN A 229 18.38 -8.39 -9.25
C ASN A 229 18.09 -8.43 -10.76
N LEU A 230 17.90 -9.63 -11.33
CA LEU A 230 17.50 -9.77 -12.74
C LEU A 230 16.15 -9.11 -13.03
N ALA A 231 15.14 -9.36 -12.18
CA ALA A 231 13.83 -8.76 -12.30
C ALA A 231 13.86 -7.23 -12.08
N ILE A 232 14.64 -6.76 -11.10
CA ILE A 232 14.82 -5.32 -10.84
C ILE A 232 15.46 -4.64 -12.07
N LYS A 233 16.52 -5.19 -12.63
CA LYS A 233 17.16 -4.65 -13.84
C LYS A 233 16.23 -4.63 -15.05
N MET A 234 15.40 -5.67 -15.22
CA MET A 234 14.36 -5.70 -16.25
C MET A 234 13.34 -4.59 -16.03
N ALA A 235 12.80 -4.46 -14.82
CA ALA A 235 11.86 -3.41 -14.47
C ALA A 235 12.39 -2.01 -14.82
N LEU A 236 13.65 -1.75 -14.48
CA LEU A 236 14.31 -0.46 -14.77
C LEU A 236 14.57 -0.23 -16.25
N ARG A 237 14.86 -1.29 -17.04
CA ARG A 237 14.99 -1.15 -18.50
C ARG A 237 13.67 -0.80 -19.16
N CYS A 238 12.59 -1.38 -18.69
CA CYS A 238 11.23 -1.17 -19.22
C CYS A 238 10.51 0.05 -18.64
N GLY A 239 11.15 0.86 -17.79
CA GLY A 239 10.59 2.11 -17.28
C GLY A 239 9.47 1.92 -16.25
N ILE A 240 9.53 0.87 -15.44
CA ILE A 240 8.56 0.60 -14.38
C ILE A 240 8.57 1.71 -13.32
N LYS A 241 7.36 2.15 -12.92
CA LYS A 241 7.17 3.27 -11.99
C LYS A 241 7.30 2.87 -10.52
N SER A 242 6.92 1.64 -10.16
CA SER A 242 6.92 1.15 -8.77
C SER A 242 7.44 -0.28 -8.70
N ILE A 243 8.47 -0.48 -7.87
CA ILE A 243 9.05 -1.79 -7.56
C ILE A 243 8.67 -2.15 -6.12
N GLU A 244 8.07 -3.31 -5.97
CA GLU A 244 7.65 -3.85 -4.67
C GLU A 244 8.71 -4.83 -4.16
N HIS A 245 8.99 -4.81 -2.87
CA HIS A 245 9.96 -5.62 -2.13
C HIS A 245 11.43 -5.29 -2.39
N GLY A 246 11.93 -5.39 -3.62
CA GLY A 246 13.29 -4.98 -4.00
C GLY A 246 14.43 -5.67 -3.24
N SER A 247 14.29 -6.96 -2.85
CA SER A 247 15.15 -7.60 -1.83
C SER A 247 16.63 -7.73 -2.22
N TYR A 248 16.96 -7.80 -3.51
CA TYR A 248 18.32 -7.98 -3.99
C TYR A 248 18.76 -6.85 -4.93
N LEU A 249 18.42 -5.61 -4.56
CA LEU A 249 18.85 -4.40 -5.25
C LEU A 249 20.40 -4.27 -5.18
N GLN A 250 21.00 -3.74 -6.24
CA GLN A 250 22.42 -3.44 -6.29
C GLN A 250 22.64 -1.93 -6.36
N PRO A 251 23.84 -1.41 -6.00
CA PRO A 251 24.10 0.03 -5.97
C PRO A 251 23.78 0.76 -7.26
N GLU A 252 24.20 0.20 -8.40
CA GLU A 252 23.95 0.79 -9.73
C GLU A 252 22.46 0.85 -10.08
N ASP A 253 21.67 -0.10 -9.58
CA ASP A 253 20.22 -0.12 -9.78
C ASP A 253 19.53 0.92 -8.88
N ALA A 254 20.02 1.13 -7.65
CA ALA A 254 19.54 2.18 -6.76
C ALA A 254 19.77 3.58 -7.36
N GLU A 255 20.96 3.86 -7.89
CA GLU A 255 21.26 5.12 -8.59
C GLU A 255 20.32 5.32 -9.80
N ARG A 256 20.08 4.25 -10.55
CA ARG A 256 19.16 4.29 -11.70
C ARG A 256 17.72 4.53 -11.28
N MET A 257 17.24 3.88 -10.21
CA MET A 257 15.91 4.12 -9.63
C MET A 257 15.73 5.59 -9.24
N ALA A 258 16.70 6.15 -8.50
CA ALA A 258 16.68 7.55 -8.08
C ALA A 258 16.57 8.49 -9.29
N LYS A 259 17.40 8.26 -10.32
CA LYS A 259 17.42 9.06 -11.56
C LYS A 259 16.11 8.96 -12.36
N GLN A 260 15.47 7.78 -12.39
CA GLN A 260 14.23 7.54 -13.12
C GLN A 260 12.98 7.95 -12.33
N GLY A 261 13.12 8.24 -11.03
CA GLY A 261 11.98 8.48 -10.13
C GLY A 261 11.15 7.24 -9.84
N THR A 262 11.74 6.04 -9.97
CA THR A 262 11.08 4.79 -9.61
C THR A 262 10.94 4.70 -8.10
N ILE A 263 9.73 4.39 -7.61
CA ILE A 263 9.44 4.27 -6.17
C ILE A 263 9.70 2.83 -5.72
N LEU A 264 10.36 2.66 -4.58
CA LEU A 264 10.51 1.37 -3.91
C LEU A 264 9.54 1.26 -2.74
N THR A 265 8.69 0.22 -2.72
CA THR A 265 7.85 -0.12 -1.57
C THR A 265 8.41 -1.41 -0.93
N PRO A 266 9.17 -1.33 0.17
CA PRO A 266 9.94 -2.47 0.67
C PRO A 266 9.10 -3.54 1.36
N THR A 267 7.90 -3.20 1.88
CA THR A 267 6.97 -4.15 2.51
C THR A 267 7.61 -4.99 3.62
N PHE A 268 8.23 -4.33 4.57
CA PHE A 268 8.90 -5.03 5.69
C PHE A 268 7.94 -5.79 6.57
N ALA A 269 6.74 -5.24 6.80
CA ALA A 269 5.78 -5.78 7.77
C ALA A 269 5.42 -7.24 7.48
N THR A 270 5.09 -7.62 6.23
CA THR A 270 4.79 -9.01 5.89
C THR A 270 5.98 -9.93 6.09
N ASN A 271 7.19 -9.46 5.74
CA ASN A 271 8.42 -10.25 5.89
C ASN A 271 8.80 -10.41 7.36
N GLU A 272 8.74 -9.36 8.17
CA GLU A 272 8.98 -9.38 9.62
C GLU A 272 8.00 -10.31 10.35
N ARG A 273 6.71 -10.23 10.02
CA ARG A 273 5.68 -11.10 10.58
C ARG A 273 5.91 -12.55 10.20
N SER A 274 6.26 -12.83 8.95
CA SER A 274 6.60 -14.17 8.49
C SER A 274 7.86 -14.70 9.18
N TYR A 275 8.88 -13.86 9.35
CA TYR A 275 10.13 -14.21 10.02
C TYR A 275 9.90 -14.55 11.51
N ARG A 276 9.07 -13.76 12.21
CA ARG A 276 8.71 -14.02 13.62
C ARG A 276 7.81 -15.24 13.83
N ASN A 277 7.18 -15.74 12.76
CA ASN A 277 6.25 -16.89 12.80
C ASN A 277 6.71 -18.04 11.91
N MET A 278 8.02 -18.22 11.78
CA MET A 278 8.60 -19.24 10.88
C MET A 278 8.10 -20.66 11.14
N GLU A 279 7.79 -20.99 12.39
CA GLU A 279 7.27 -22.32 12.78
C GLU A 279 5.92 -22.65 12.12
N ARG A 280 5.14 -21.62 11.77
CA ARG A 280 3.84 -21.74 11.08
C ARG A 280 3.97 -21.86 9.56
N LEU A 281 5.16 -21.57 9.02
CA LEU A 281 5.42 -21.61 7.57
C LEU A 281 5.87 -23.00 7.12
N ALA A 282 5.58 -23.34 5.87
CA ALA A 282 6.12 -24.54 5.24
C ALA A 282 7.66 -24.48 5.16
N PRO A 283 8.37 -25.64 5.25
CA PRO A 283 9.84 -25.65 5.24
C PRO A 283 10.47 -24.88 4.06
N TRP A 284 9.91 -24.99 2.87
CA TRP A 284 10.38 -24.29 1.67
C TRP A 284 10.15 -22.77 1.72
N GLN A 285 9.20 -22.28 2.52
CA GLN A 285 8.99 -20.85 2.75
C GLN A 285 10.03 -20.28 3.71
N ARG A 286 10.35 -21.01 4.78
CA ARG A 286 11.25 -20.56 5.86
C ARG A 286 12.59 -20.09 5.33
N GLU A 287 13.21 -20.88 4.45
CA GLU A 287 14.50 -20.55 3.84
C GLU A 287 14.43 -19.23 3.06
N LYS A 288 13.41 -19.06 2.21
CA LYS A 288 13.23 -17.85 1.41
C LYS A 288 12.91 -16.62 2.26
N VAL A 289 12.11 -16.77 3.31
CA VAL A 289 11.81 -15.71 4.27
C VAL A 289 13.08 -15.28 4.99
N ALA A 290 13.87 -16.21 5.50
CA ALA A 290 15.14 -15.93 6.17
C ALA A 290 16.13 -15.20 5.25
N GLN A 291 16.31 -15.70 4.03
CA GLN A 291 17.20 -15.08 3.04
C GLN A 291 16.76 -13.68 2.66
N SER A 292 15.46 -13.47 2.43
CA SER A 292 14.95 -12.15 2.03
C SER A 292 14.93 -11.12 3.16
N HIS A 293 14.88 -11.55 4.42
CA HIS A 293 14.71 -10.66 5.57
C HIS A 293 15.86 -9.64 5.72
N GLU A 294 17.11 -10.11 5.72
CA GLU A 294 18.28 -9.23 5.83
C GLU A 294 18.58 -8.49 4.51
N HIS A 295 18.45 -9.20 3.37
CA HIS A 295 18.71 -8.59 2.06
C HIS A 295 17.74 -7.46 1.75
N ARG A 296 16.46 -7.59 2.10
CA ARG A 296 15.45 -6.54 1.91
C ARG A 296 15.80 -5.27 2.69
N ALA A 297 16.23 -5.41 3.96
CA ALA A 297 16.64 -4.28 4.78
C ALA A 297 17.88 -3.58 4.21
N ALA A 298 18.91 -4.35 3.83
CA ALA A 298 20.12 -3.80 3.22
C ALA A 298 19.80 -3.07 1.89
N SER A 299 18.95 -3.66 1.05
CA SER A 299 18.53 -3.08 -0.23
C SER A 299 17.76 -1.77 -0.04
N ALA A 300 16.81 -1.72 0.90
CA ALA A 300 16.02 -0.52 1.14
C ALA A 300 16.85 0.60 1.75
N ARG A 301 17.79 0.28 2.63
CA ARG A 301 18.74 1.27 3.17
C ARG A 301 19.62 1.86 2.07
N MET A 302 20.21 1.00 1.23
CA MET A 302 20.99 1.41 0.07
C MET A 302 20.16 2.29 -0.88
N ALA A 303 18.91 1.93 -1.14
CA ALA A 303 18.01 2.73 -1.96
C ALA A 303 17.78 4.12 -1.36
N HIS A 304 17.47 4.20 -0.07
CA HIS A 304 17.29 5.47 0.64
C HIS A 304 18.55 6.34 0.58
N GLU A 305 19.71 5.77 0.88
CA GLU A 305 21.01 6.47 0.80
C GLU A 305 21.34 6.97 -0.62
N ALA A 306 20.90 6.26 -1.66
CA ALA A 306 21.04 6.68 -3.07
C ALA A 306 19.97 7.71 -3.51
N GLY A 307 19.06 8.12 -2.63
CA GLY A 307 18.00 9.07 -2.93
C GLY A 307 16.78 8.49 -3.66
N VAL A 308 16.59 7.18 -3.61
CA VAL A 308 15.36 6.54 -4.12
C VAL A 308 14.19 6.95 -3.24
N THR A 309 13.08 7.34 -3.86
CA THR A 309 11.83 7.59 -3.14
C THR A 309 11.29 6.29 -2.57
N ILE A 310 11.10 6.24 -1.25
CA ILE A 310 10.55 5.07 -0.55
C ILE A 310 9.06 5.27 -0.30
N GLY A 311 8.25 4.29 -0.70
CA GLY A 311 6.83 4.21 -0.41
C GLY A 311 6.54 3.37 0.82
N TYR A 312 5.36 3.52 1.37
CA TYR A 312 4.80 2.73 2.46
C TYR A 312 3.94 1.60 1.92
N GLY A 313 4.02 0.40 2.49
CA GLY A 313 3.15 -0.72 2.15
C GLY A 313 3.47 -1.95 2.99
N CYS A 314 2.45 -2.64 3.49
CA CYS A 314 2.62 -3.77 4.41
C CYS A 314 2.67 -5.13 3.72
N ASP A 315 2.04 -5.26 2.54
CA ASP A 315 1.84 -6.54 1.84
C ASP A 315 1.06 -7.56 2.71
N PHE A 316 0.08 -7.05 3.47
CA PHE A 316 -0.77 -7.89 4.31
C PHE A 316 -1.93 -8.50 3.52
N GLY A 317 -2.25 -9.76 3.85
CA GLY A 317 -3.38 -10.52 3.29
C GLY A 317 -4.56 -10.63 4.25
N GLY A 318 -4.41 -10.19 5.50
CA GLY A 318 -5.47 -10.24 6.52
C GLY A 318 -5.69 -11.60 7.15
N GLY A 319 -4.63 -12.44 7.22
CA GLY A 319 -4.59 -13.67 7.99
C GLY A 319 -4.15 -13.44 9.45
N GLU A 320 -3.82 -14.52 10.16
CA GLU A 320 -3.33 -14.43 11.53
C GLU A 320 -1.87 -13.98 11.60
N ILE A 321 -1.08 -14.28 10.56
CA ILE A 321 0.32 -13.82 10.47
C ILE A 321 0.35 -12.35 10.07
N THR A 322 -0.52 -11.92 9.15
CA THR A 322 -0.54 -10.59 8.55
C THR A 322 -1.88 -9.87 8.75
N PRO A 323 -2.32 -9.64 10.01
CA PRO A 323 -3.60 -9.01 10.29
C PRO A 323 -3.54 -7.49 10.10
N PHE A 324 -4.61 -6.89 9.58
CA PHE A 324 -4.65 -5.45 9.23
C PHE A 324 -4.63 -4.49 10.43
N ASP A 325 -4.93 -4.94 11.64
CA ASP A 325 -4.78 -4.13 12.85
C ASP A 325 -3.32 -3.84 13.24
N LEU A 326 -2.37 -4.58 12.65
CA LEU A 326 -0.93 -4.33 12.77
C LEU A 326 -0.35 -3.55 11.58
N ASN A 327 -1.20 -3.03 10.68
CA ASN A 327 -0.74 -2.36 9.45
C ASN A 327 0.22 -1.20 9.73
N GLY A 328 0.04 -0.46 10.82
CA GLY A 328 0.91 0.65 11.20
C GLY A 328 2.33 0.26 11.65
N MET A 329 2.65 -1.04 11.79
CA MET A 329 4.02 -1.47 12.14
C MET A 329 5.08 -1.12 11.08
N GLU A 330 4.68 -0.94 9.83
CA GLU A 330 5.59 -0.56 8.75
C GLU A 330 6.24 0.82 8.99
N PHE A 331 5.59 1.75 9.71
CA PHE A 331 6.19 3.03 10.08
C PHE A 331 7.50 2.85 10.86
N GLU A 332 7.47 2.03 11.92
CA GLU A 332 8.66 1.71 12.72
C GLU A 332 9.71 0.95 11.90
N LEU A 333 9.28 0.03 11.05
CA LEU A 333 10.18 -0.75 10.21
C LEU A 333 10.87 0.09 9.13
N LEU A 334 10.20 1.07 8.54
CA LEU A 334 10.84 2.01 7.62
C LEU A 334 11.95 2.81 8.32
N VAL A 335 11.74 3.24 9.56
CA VAL A 335 12.77 3.93 10.34
C VAL A 335 13.91 2.99 10.74
N THR A 336 13.60 1.85 11.32
CA THR A 336 14.60 0.96 11.92
C THR A 336 15.34 0.10 10.88
N ARG A 337 14.70 -0.26 9.78
CA ARG A 337 15.25 -1.18 8.76
C ARG A 337 15.78 -0.45 7.52
N ALA A 338 15.09 0.58 7.04
CA ALA A 338 15.54 1.36 5.87
C ALA A 338 16.30 2.62 6.22
N GLY A 339 16.29 3.06 7.49
CA GLY A 339 17.01 4.24 7.94
C GLY A 339 16.32 5.58 7.65
N LEU A 340 15.00 5.56 7.38
CA LEU A 340 14.21 6.77 7.23
C LEU A 340 14.11 7.51 8.56
N THR A 341 14.00 8.83 8.51
CA THR A 341 13.54 9.62 9.66
C THR A 341 12.05 9.37 9.90
N PRO A 342 11.52 9.63 11.12
CA PRO A 342 10.08 9.54 11.37
C PRO A 342 9.24 10.39 10.41
N MET A 343 9.70 11.60 10.04
CA MET A 343 9.02 12.45 9.07
C MET A 343 8.97 11.81 7.67
N GLU A 344 10.07 11.24 7.21
CA GLU A 344 10.10 10.54 5.92
C GLU A 344 9.19 9.31 5.91
N ALA A 345 9.08 8.57 7.02
CA ALA A 345 8.16 7.45 7.14
C ALA A 345 6.68 7.91 7.06
N ILE A 346 6.33 9.04 7.69
CA ILE A 346 4.99 9.66 7.54
C ILE A 346 4.77 10.09 6.09
N MET A 347 5.74 10.75 5.46
CA MET A 347 5.64 11.15 4.05
C MET A 347 5.52 9.94 3.13
N ALA A 348 6.16 8.82 3.44
CA ALA A 348 6.01 7.58 2.67
C ALA A 348 4.55 7.12 2.63
N ALA A 349 3.86 7.12 3.77
CA ALA A 349 2.46 6.71 3.90
C ALA A 349 1.45 7.78 3.46
N THR A 350 1.88 8.97 3.07
CA THR A 350 1.03 10.10 2.72
C THR A 350 1.40 10.67 1.35
N LYS A 351 2.28 11.65 1.28
CA LYS A 351 2.70 12.35 0.07
C LYS A 351 3.30 11.43 -1.00
N THR A 352 4.14 10.48 -0.61
CA THR A 352 4.75 9.55 -1.58
C THR A 352 3.69 8.60 -2.15
N ASN A 353 2.88 8.00 -1.28
CA ASN A 353 1.86 7.07 -1.73
C ASN A 353 0.72 7.72 -2.52
N SER A 354 0.47 9.03 -2.34
CA SER A 354 -0.50 9.73 -3.20
C SER A 354 -0.07 9.74 -4.67
N LYS A 355 1.25 9.71 -4.96
CA LYS A 355 1.78 9.55 -6.33
C LYS A 355 1.55 8.13 -6.88
N LEU A 356 1.63 7.11 -6.01
CA LEU A 356 1.36 5.71 -6.42
C LEU A 356 -0.11 5.47 -6.77
N ILE A 357 -1.01 6.28 -6.23
CA ILE A 357 -2.44 6.23 -6.56
C ILE A 357 -2.87 7.33 -7.54
N LEU A 358 -1.92 8.05 -8.14
CA LEU A 358 -2.16 9.14 -9.10
C LEU A 358 -3.15 10.19 -8.57
N SER A 359 -3.00 10.58 -7.31
CA SER A 359 -3.92 11.49 -6.60
C SER A 359 -3.19 12.56 -5.78
N GLU A 360 -1.95 12.89 -6.12
CA GLU A 360 -1.12 13.89 -5.41
C GLU A 360 -1.71 15.29 -5.37
N ASP A 361 -2.54 15.65 -6.35
CA ASP A 361 -3.24 16.93 -6.38
C ASP A 361 -4.42 17.02 -5.40
N THR A 362 -4.89 15.87 -4.91
CA THR A 362 -6.10 15.78 -4.09
C THR A 362 -5.91 15.16 -2.73
N LEU A 363 -4.86 14.36 -2.52
CA LEU A 363 -4.58 13.60 -1.32
C LEU A 363 -3.11 13.71 -0.89
N GLY A 364 -2.78 13.11 0.25
CA GLY A 364 -1.40 12.88 0.71
C GLY A 364 -0.78 14.01 1.51
N THR A 365 -1.37 15.21 1.52
CA THR A 365 -0.93 16.33 2.36
C THR A 365 -2.13 17.12 2.88
N LEU A 366 -1.96 17.81 4.02
CA LEU A 366 -2.93 18.78 4.49
C LEU A 366 -2.67 20.13 3.80
N GLU A 367 -3.43 20.42 2.76
CA GLU A 367 -3.35 21.67 2.00
C GLU A 367 -4.75 22.14 1.62
N ALA A 368 -4.96 23.47 1.61
CA ALA A 368 -6.23 24.07 1.20
C ALA A 368 -6.64 23.60 -0.23
N GLY A 369 -7.87 23.17 -0.37
CA GLY A 369 -8.44 22.66 -1.62
C GLY A 369 -8.33 21.14 -1.81
N LYS A 370 -7.47 20.44 -1.06
CA LYS A 370 -7.40 18.97 -1.07
C LYS A 370 -8.58 18.35 -0.33
N LEU A 371 -8.78 17.06 -0.53
CA LEU A 371 -9.81 16.30 0.20
C LEU A 371 -9.46 16.24 1.69
N ALA A 372 -10.48 16.37 2.52
CA ALA A 372 -10.35 16.35 3.96
C ALA A 372 -10.25 14.90 4.47
N ASP A 373 -9.09 14.31 4.27
CA ASP A 373 -8.65 13.06 4.86
C ASP A 373 -7.65 13.42 5.99
N VAL A 374 -8.09 13.29 7.25
CA VAL A 374 -7.34 13.73 8.44
C VAL A 374 -7.26 12.61 9.46
N VAL A 375 -6.07 12.40 10.02
CA VAL A 375 -5.82 11.45 11.11
C VAL A 375 -5.29 12.21 12.31
N VAL A 376 -5.79 11.87 13.48
CA VAL A 376 -5.25 12.34 14.76
C VAL A 376 -4.70 11.15 15.52
N ALA A 377 -3.41 11.19 15.85
CA ALA A 377 -2.76 10.23 16.72
C ALA A 377 -2.47 10.83 18.10
N ALA A 378 -2.51 10.01 19.15
CA ALA A 378 -2.02 10.39 20.47
C ALA A 378 -0.48 10.50 20.44
N GLY A 379 0.08 11.50 21.12
CA GLY A 379 1.53 11.70 21.22
C GLY A 379 2.17 12.39 20.00
N ASN A 380 3.49 12.33 19.97
CA ASN A 380 4.32 12.94 18.92
C ASN A 380 5.03 11.84 18.10
N PRO A 381 4.59 11.54 16.88
CA PRO A 381 5.18 10.47 16.07
C PRO A 381 6.61 10.80 15.59
N LEU A 382 7.07 12.04 15.72
CA LEU A 382 8.47 12.39 15.42
C LEU A 382 9.43 12.03 16.56
N GLU A 383 8.91 11.91 17.80
CA GLU A 383 9.67 11.42 18.96
C GLU A 383 9.60 9.88 19.07
N ASP A 384 8.43 9.32 18.81
CA ASP A 384 8.19 7.88 18.82
C ASP A 384 7.24 7.48 17.69
N ILE A 385 7.82 7.05 16.58
CA ILE A 385 7.03 6.65 15.39
C ILE A 385 6.20 5.39 15.64
N SER A 386 6.57 4.54 16.61
CA SER A 386 5.88 3.28 16.90
C SER A 386 4.45 3.48 17.39
N ILE A 387 4.11 4.67 17.88
CA ILE A 387 2.73 5.02 18.29
C ILE A 387 1.73 4.90 17.14
N LEU A 388 2.17 5.09 15.89
CA LEU A 388 1.32 4.92 14.70
C LEU A 388 1.02 3.44 14.38
N GLY A 389 1.79 2.51 14.97
CA GLY A 389 1.57 1.07 14.89
C GLY A 389 0.46 0.57 15.81
N ILE A 390 -0.06 1.39 16.69
CA ILE A 390 -1.05 1.03 17.71
C ILE A 390 -2.41 1.60 17.32
N LYS A 391 -3.35 0.74 16.91
CA LYS A 391 -4.70 1.14 16.47
C LYS A 391 -5.42 2.08 17.44
N ASP A 392 -5.28 1.85 18.76
CA ASP A 392 -5.94 2.64 19.78
C ASP A 392 -5.29 4.03 19.99
N ASN A 393 -4.09 4.25 19.50
CA ASN A 393 -3.46 5.57 19.47
C ASN A 393 -4.01 6.45 18.35
N ILE A 394 -4.60 5.87 17.32
CA ILE A 394 -5.32 6.62 16.28
C ILE A 394 -6.67 7.06 16.87
N LYS A 395 -6.75 8.31 17.27
CA LYS A 395 -7.88 8.87 18.03
C LYS A 395 -9.02 9.36 17.14
N VAL A 396 -8.70 9.99 16.03
CA VAL A 396 -9.70 10.46 15.06
C VAL A 396 -9.28 10.04 13.67
N VAL A 397 -10.23 9.60 12.87
CA VAL A 397 -10.09 9.36 11.44
C VAL A 397 -11.21 10.09 10.72
N MET A 398 -10.87 11.05 9.89
CA MET A 398 -11.78 11.71 8.97
C MET A 398 -11.43 11.30 7.55
N GLN A 399 -12.43 10.92 6.77
CA GLN A 399 -12.29 10.58 5.36
C GLN A 399 -13.32 11.37 4.56
N ASN A 400 -12.85 12.10 3.56
CA ASN A 400 -13.71 12.93 2.69
C ASN A 400 -14.60 13.90 3.52
N GLY A 401 -14.05 14.50 4.58
CA GLY A 401 -14.75 15.42 5.48
C GLY A 401 -15.72 14.76 6.48
N ILE A 402 -15.84 13.44 6.46
CA ILE A 402 -16.72 12.69 7.37
C ILE A 402 -15.89 12.00 8.43
N ILE A 403 -16.19 12.26 9.69
CA ILE A 403 -15.56 11.57 10.84
C ILE A 403 -16.02 10.11 10.85
N LYS A 404 -15.07 9.18 10.70
CA LYS A 404 -15.30 7.74 10.72
C LYS A 404 -14.97 7.12 12.08
N LYS A 405 -14.05 7.73 12.81
CA LYS A 405 -13.65 7.33 14.17
C LYS A 405 -13.39 8.57 14.98
N ASN A 406 -13.90 8.64 16.23
CA ASN A 406 -13.57 9.69 17.19
C ASN A 406 -13.57 9.13 18.61
N LEU A 407 -12.39 8.97 19.19
CA LEU A 407 -12.17 8.51 20.55
C LEU A 407 -11.89 9.66 21.54
N LEU A 408 -11.95 10.92 21.10
CA LEU A 408 -11.71 12.10 21.94
C LEU A 408 -13.00 12.63 22.61
N VAL A 409 -14.17 12.25 22.12
CA VAL A 409 -15.48 12.76 22.59
C VAL A 409 -15.86 12.28 24.01
N ASN A 410 -15.14 11.29 24.56
CA ASN A 410 -15.42 10.69 25.87
C ASN A 410 -14.31 10.94 26.92
N GLN A 411 -13.49 11.98 26.75
CA GLN A 411 -12.45 12.35 27.73
C GLN A 411 -12.76 13.69 28.42
#